data_c542e2c8fea4d71310b6280ea05d4010
#
_entry.id   c542e2c8fea4d71310b6280ea05d4010
#
_cell.length_a   1.000
_cell.length_b   1.000
_cell.length_c   1.000
_cell.angle_alpha   90.00
_cell.angle_beta   90.00
_cell.angle_gamma   90.00
#
_symmetry.space_group_name_H-M   'P 1'
#
loop_
_entity.id
_entity.type
_entity.pdbx_description
1 polymer ?
#
loop_
_entity_poly.entity_id
_entity_poly.type
_entity_poly.pdbx_seq_one_letter_code
_entity_poly.pdbx_strand_id
1 'polypeptide(L)'
;MKVCVGIATMKGRELTLKRTIESLINQVDDIHVYNNEIEPINLTDNGKFHALQLYSKPIYYFSCDDDLIYPSDYVSKTIESIEKHECIVSYHGRKLLGLNRNYYKGHKAYACLGHFPQTCEIDVPGTGVTAFRTDYFNPTEIYNSEYKKMSDLVFAHEAAIQDKKIMHLGHQGDWIKYQPIPIEQTIYGQEHKNCEVQNKIADKIYLIKN
;
A
#
# COMPACT_ATOMS: atom_id res chain seq x y z
N MET A 1 19.85 5.77 -6.18
CA MET A 1 19.19 5.59 -4.86
C MET A 1 18.80 4.12 -4.76
N LYS A 2 18.96 3.48 -3.59
CA LYS A 2 18.52 2.08 -3.39
C LYS A 2 17.02 1.93 -3.54
N VAL A 3 16.59 0.76 -3.99
CA VAL A 3 15.19 0.34 -4.10
C VAL A 3 14.93 -0.79 -3.11
N CYS A 4 14.00 -0.56 -2.19
CA CYS A 4 13.62 -1.51 -1.16
C CYS A 4 12.14 -1.87 -1.29
N VAL A 5 11.83 -3.16 -1.14
CA VAL A 5 10.47 -3.68 -1.04
C VAL A 5 10.21 -4.18 0.37
N GLY A 6 9.09 -3.77 0.95
CA GLY A 6 8.55 -4.32 2.18
C GLY A 6 7.28 -5.13 1.92
N ILE A 7 7.24 -6.36 2.44
CA ILE A 7 6.11 -7.29 2.33
C ILE A 7 5.74 -7.76 3.73
N ALA A 8 4.45 -7.78 4.07
CA ALA A 8 3.95 -8.49 5.25
C ALA A 8 3.31 -9.81 4.82
N THR A 9 3.54 -10.86 5.58
CA THR A 9 2.97 -12.19 5.31
C THR A 9 2.54 -12.89 6.58
N MET A 10 1.84 -13.99 6.42
CA MET A 10 1.34 -14.84 7.50
C MET A 10 1.34 -16.31 7.07
N LYS A 11 1.10 -17.21 8.01
CA LYS A 11 0.98 -18.66 7.76
C LYS A 11 -0.03 -18.98 6.65
N GLY A 12 0.34 -19.89 5.79
CA GLY A 12 -0.49 -20.34 4.67
C GLY A 12 -0.32 -19.52 3.38
N ARG A 13 0.57 -18.51 3.40
CA ARG A 13 0.88 -17.65 2.25
C ARG A 13 2.23 -17.94 1.59
N GLU A 14 2.89 -19.04 1.96
CA GLU A 14 4.27 -19.35 1.54
C GLU A 14 4.41 -19.44 0.01
N LEU A 15 3.41 -20.03 -0.66
CA LEU A 15 3.44 -20.19 -2.12
C LEU A 15 3.19 -18.86 -2.85
N THR A 16 2.22 -18.07 -2.40
CA THR A 16 1.94 -16.75 -3.00
C THR A 16 3.11 -15.80 -2.76
N LEU A 17 3.63 -15.74 -1.53
CA LEU A 17 4.82 -14.97 -1.18
C LEU A 17 6.02 -15.31 -2.07
N LYS A 18 6.31 -16.61 -2.25
CA LYS A 18 7.42 -17.06 -3.10
C LYS A 18 7.29 -16.48 -4.52
N ARG A 19 6.13 -16.61 -5.13
CA ARG A 19 5.87 -16.08 -6.49
C ARG A 19 5.93 -14.57 -6.55
N THR A 20 5.46 -13.88 -5.52
CA THR A 20 5.58 -12.42 -5.38
C THR A 20 7.06 -12.01 -5.36
N ILE A 21 7.88 -12.65 -4.53
CA ILE A 21 9.33 -12.40 -4.45
C ILE A 21 9.99 -12.67 -5.80
N GLU A 22 9.71 -13.80 -6.45
CA GLU A 22 10.23 -14.14 -7.77
C GLU A 22 9.92 -13.09 -8.83
N SER A 23 8.78 -12.40 -8.72
CA SER A 23 8.40 -11.32 -9.65
C SER A 23 9.14 -10.00 -9.42
N LEU A 24 9.70 -9.79 -8.22
CA LEU A 24 10.34 -8.54 -7.80
C LEU A 24 11.86 -8.60 -7.70
N ILE A 25 12.43 -9.78 -7.43
CA ILE A 25 13.83 -9.92 -7.00
C ILE A 25 14.86 -9.38 -8.00
N ASN A 26 14.56 -9.39 -9.29
CA ASN A 26 15.44 -8.84 -10.32
C ASN A 26 15.22 -7.34 -10.60
N GLN A 27 14.33 -6.70 -9.88
CA GLN A 27 13.94 -5.29 -10.09
C GLN A 27 14.43 -4.37 -8.95
N VAL A 28 14.89 -4.93 -7.82
CA VAL A 28 15.13 -4.18 -6.58
C VAL A 28 16.45 -4.58 -5.94
N ASP A 29 16.97 -3.73 -5.05
CA ASP A 29 18.20 -4.00 -4.31
C ASP A 29 17.94 -4.87 -3.06
N ASP A 30 16.83 -4.62 -2.34
CA ASP A 30 16.50 -5.30 -1.11
C ASP A 30 15.02 -5.70 -1.06
N ILE A 31 14.71 -6.90 -0.56
CA ILE A 31 13.34 -7.35 -0.22
C ILE A 31 13.32 -7.75 1.25
N HIS A 32 12.46 -7.11 2.02
CA HIS A 32 12.22 -7.43 3.43
C HIS A 32 10.82 -8.02 3.62
N VAL A 33 10.78 -9.21 4.19
CA VAL A 33 9.54 -9.91 4.51
C VAL A 33 9.32 -9.87 6.00
N TYR A 34 8.24 -9.23 6.44
CA TYR A 34 7.76 -9.28 7.82
C TYR A 34 6.79 -10.45 7.97
N ASN A 35 7.23 -11.51 8.63
CA ASN A 35 6.40 -12.69 8.87
C ASN A 35 5.75 -12.60 10.25
N ASN A 36 4.45 -12.32 10.28
CA ASN A 36 3.67 -12.14 11.51
C ASN A 36 3.59 -13.37 12.43
N GLU A 37 4.01 -14.56 11.96
CA GLU A 37 4.08 -15.78 12.79
C GLU A 37 5.44 -15.97 13.46
N ILE A 38 6.50 -15.33 12.95
CA ILE A 38 7.87 -15.51 13.41
C ILE A 38 8.32 -14.29 14.23
N GLU A 39 7.90 -13.11 13.80
CA GLU A 39 8.29 -11.86 14.44
C GLU A 39 7.65 -11.73 15.84
N PRO A 40 8.35 -11.08 16.79
CA PRO A 40 7.90 -11.00 18.18
C PRO A 40 6.59 -10.23 18.37
N ILE A 41 6.25 -9.36 17.41
CA ILE A 41 5.05 -8.53 17.42
C ILE A 41 4.26 -8.77 16.15
N ASN A 42 2.98 -9.10 16.28
CA ASN A 42 2.09 -9.18 15.12
C ASN A 42 1.67 -7.75 14.69
N LEU A 43 2.25 -7.27 13.60
CA LEU A 43 1.93 -5.98 12.99
C LEU A 43 0.83 -6.06 11.93
N THR A 44 0.38 -7.26 11.59
CA THR A 44 -0.54 -7.53 10.48
C THR A 44 -0.01 -6.95 9.16
N ASP A 45 -0.83 -6.22 8.40
CA ASP A 45 -0.45 -5.55 7.15
C ASP A 45 0.50 -4.35 7.35
N ASN A 46 0.55 -3.75 8.55
CA ASN A 46 1.52 -2.70 8.88
C ASN A 46 2.98 -3.18 8.84
N GLY A 47 3.20 -4.49 9.01
CA GLY A 47 4.53 -5.11 8.97
C GLY A 47 5.31 -4.84 7.69
N LYS A 48 4.61 -4.58 6.56
CA LYS A 48 5.26 -4.23 5.29
C LYS A 48 6.04 -2.90 5.34
N PHE A 49 5.84 -2.08 6.36
CA PHE A 49 6.58 -0.83 6.57
C PHE A 49 7.71 -0.94 7.59
N HIS A 50 7.84 -2.09 8.25
CA HIS A 50 8.85 -2.29 9.30
C HIS A 50 10.28 -2.05 8.80
N ALA A 51 10.58 -2.43 7.57
CA ALA A 51 11.90 -2.26 6.98
C ALA A 51 12.36 -0.80 6.80
N LEU A 52 11.45 0.18 6.88
CA LEU A 52 11.83 1.61 6.84
C LEU A 52 12.84 1.98 7.93
N GLN A 53 12.78 1.32 9.09
CA GLN A 53 13.69 1.55 10.21
C GLN A 53 15.15 1.15 9.92
N LEU A 54 15.39 0.35 8.90
CA LEU A 54 16.72 -0.17 8.55
C LEU A 54 17.54 0.82 7.68
N TYR A 55 16.90 1.89 7.23
CA TYR A 55 17.51 2.83 6.28
C TYR A 55 17.62 4.23 6.87
N SER A 56 18.86 4.70 7.02
CA SER A 56 19.18 6.08 7.45
C SER A 56 19.37 7.04 6.26
N LYS A 57 19.52 6.52 5.04
CA LYS A 57 19.65 7.31 3.82
C LYS A 57 18.39 7.21 2.98
N PRO A 58 18.07 8.23 2.17
CA PRO A 58 16.93 8.18 1.27
C PRO A 58 16.96 6.97 0.33
N ILE A 59 15.79 6.33 0.17
CA ILE A 59 15.54 5.19 -0.70
C ILE A 59 14.23 5.34 -1.43
N TYR A 60 14.04 4.59 -2.53
CA TYR A 60 12.71 4.27 -3.04
C TYR A 60 12.16 3.11 -2.24
N TYR A 61 11.04 3.33 -1.61
CA TYR A 61 10.34 2.31 -0.83
C TYR A 61 9.08 1.85 -1.55
N PHE A 62 8.95 0.54 -1.73
CA PHE A 62 7.81 -0.13 -2.32
C PHE A 62 7.12 -0.96 -1.25
N SER A 63 5.86 -0.68 -1.00
CA SER A 63 5.00 -1.48 -0.13
C SER A 63 4.20 -2.43 -1.01
N CYS A 64 4.40 -3.74 -0.82
CA CYS A 64 3.85 -4.79 -1.67
C CYS A 64 3.06 -5.83 -0.86
N ASP A 65 2.02 -6.41 -1.49
CA ASP A 65 1.27 -7.52 -0.91
C ASP A 65 1.88 -8.87 -1.32
N ASP A 66 1.68 -9.90 -0.50
CA ASP A 66 2.23 -11.24 -0.67
C ASP A 66 1.40 -12.14 -1.60
N ASP A 67 0.34 -11.58 -2.22
CA ASP A 67 -0.59 -12.29 -3.12
C ASP A 67 -0.73 -11.63 -4.50
N LEU A 68 0.22 -10.77 -4.88
CA LEU A 68 0.28 -10.14 -6.19
C LEU A 68 1.53 -10.59 -6.98
N ILE A 69 1.40 -10.68 -8.29
CA ILE A 69 2.51 -10.82 -9.25
C ILE A 69 2.73 -9.49 -9.93
N TYR A 70 3.90 -8.92 -9.72
CA TYR A 70 4.28 -7.63 -10.28
C TYR A 70 4.96 -7.83 -11.64
N PRO A 71 4.63 -7.03 -12.66
CA PRO A 71 5.26 -7.15 -13.98
C PRO A 71 6.75 -6.74 -13.93
N SER A 72 7.53 -7.20 -14.90
CA SER A 72 8.98 -6.98 -14.95
C SER A 72 9.41 -5.51 -15.08
N ASP A 73 8.48 -4.63 -15.46
CA ASP A 73 8.67 -3.18 -15.59
C ASP A 73 7.99 -2.38 -14.46
N TYR A 74 7.49 -3.06 -13.41
CA TYR A 74 6.76 -2.44 -12.31
C TYR A 74 7.59 -1.39 -11.59
N VAL A 75 8.80 -1.76 -11.18
CA VAL A 75 9.66 -0.87 -10.38
C VAL A 75 10.15 0.31 -11.22
N SER A 76 10.64 0.07 -12.44
CA SER A 76 11.17 1.13 -13.30
C SER A 76 10.10 2.17 -13.66
N LYS A 77 8.90 1.74 -14.07
CA LYS A 77 7.78 2.64 -14.37
C LYS A 77 7.30 3.42 -13.15
N THR A 78 7.32 2.76 -11.99
CA THR A 78 6.90 3.41 -10.74
C THR A 78 7.89 4.49 -10.32
N ILE A 79 9.20 4.23 -10.40
CA ILE A 79 10.25 5.22 -10.13
C ILE A 79 10.14 6.40 -11.09
N GLU A 80 9.98 6.16 -12.40
CA GLU A 80 9.76 7.23 -13.39
C GLU A 80 8.58 8.12 -12.99
N SER A 81 7.49 7.51 -12.51
CA SER A 81 6.31 8.24 -12.06
C SER A 81 6.55 9.03 -10.77
N ILE A 82 7.29 8.47 -9.80
CA ILE A 82 7.68 9.19 -8.57
C ILE A 82 8.51 10.43 -8.93
N GLU A 83 9.53 10.29 -9.78
CA GLU A 83 10.39 11.40 -10.21
C GLU A 83 9.63 12.47 -10.99
N LYS A 84 8.69 12.04 -11.84
CA LYS A 84 7.86 12.96 -12.63
C LYS A 84 6.89 13.78 -11.80
N HIS A 85 6.29 13.16 -10.79
CA HIS A 85 5.20 13.78 -10.01
C HIS A 85 5.65 14.30 -8.64
N GLU A 86 6.85 13.94 -8.19
CA GLU A 86 7.42 14.26 -6.87
C GLU A 86 6.43 14.00 -5.72
N CYS A 87 5.82 12.80 -5.72
CA CYS A 87 4.75 12.45 -4.78
C CYS A 87 4.75 10.96 -4.43
N ILE A 88 3.87 10.56 -3.53
CA ILE A 88 3.51 9.17 -3.28
C ILE A 88 2.68 8.67 -4.46
N VAL A 89 2.97 7.47 -4.96
CA VAL A 89 2.25 6.87 -6.07
C VAL A 89 1.67 5.51 -5.71
N SER A 90 0.53 5.16 -6.31
CA SER A 90 -0.10 3.85 -6.10
C SER A 90 -0.88 3.43 -7.35
N TYR A 91 -0.97 2.12 -7.59
CA TYR A 91 -1.84 1.56 -8.64
C TYR A 91 -3.21 1.12 -8.12
N HIS A 92 -3.46 1.30 -6.82
CA HIS A 92 -4.75 1.06 -6.19
C HIS A 92 -5.08 2.22 -5.28
N GLY A 93 -6.37 2.57 -5.16
CA GLY A 93 -6.74 3.54 -4.14
C GLY A 93 -8.17 4.03 -4.23
N ARG A 94 -8.45 5.03 -3.43
CA ARG A 94 -9.79 5.58 -3.26
C ARG A 94 -9.75 7.11 -3.21
N LYS A 95 -10.69 7.73 -3.94
CA LYS A 95 -11.01 9.15 -3.77
C LYS A 95 -12.24 9.25 -2.88
N LEU A 96 -12.14 9.88 -1.73
CA LEU A 96 -13.26 10.07 -0.80
C LEU A 96 -14.26 11.09 -1.38
N LEU A 97 -15.55 10.80 -1.27
CA LEU A 97 -16.62 11.61 -1.87
C LEU A 97 -17.33 12.52 -0.85
N GLY A 98 -16.82 12.59 0.37
CA GLY A 98 -17.39 13.34 1.48
C GLY A 98 -17.17 12.64 2.81
N LEU A 99 -17.81 13.10 3.86
CA LEU A 99 -17.81 12.42 5.14
C LEU A 99 -18.46 11.04 5.01
N ASN A 100 -17.76 10.03 5.50
CA ASN A 100 -18.13 8.65 5.24
C ASN A 100 -19.02 8.09 6.35
N ARG A 101 -20.21 7.62 5.97
CA ARG A 101 -21.04 6.78 6.82
C ARG A 101 -20.75 5.29 6.62
N ASN A 102 -20.06 4.95 5.54
CA ASN A 102 -19.57 3.61 5.27
C ASN A 102 -18.36 3.70 4.33
N TYR A 103 -17.17 3.47 4.88
CA TYR A 103 -15.90 3.56 4.15
C TYR A 103 -15.87 2.73 2.86
N TYR A 104 -16.48 1.55 2.86
CA TYR A 104 -16.48 0.67 1.69
C TYR A 104 -17.45 1.12 0.56
N LYS A 105 -18.27 2.15 0.79
CA LYS A 105 -19.24 2.68 -0.17
C LYS A 105 -19.06 4.18 -0.48
N GLY A 106 -18.43 4.93 0.41
CA GLY A 106 -18.32 6.39 0.34
C GLY A 106 -17.14 6.91 -0.49
N HIS A 107 -16.71 6.18 -1.52
CA HIS A 107 -15.54 6.55 -2.32
C HIS A 107 -15.69 6.14 -3.79
N LYS A 108 -14.86 6.76 -4.65
CA LYS A 108 -14.57 6.23 -5.99
C LYS A 108 -13.33 5.36 -5.90
N ALA A 109 -13.46 4.09 -6.32
CA ALA A 109 -12.36 3.13 -6.29
C ALA A 109 -11.58 3.08 -7.60
N TYR A 110 -10.26 2.87 -7.48
CA TYR A 110 -9.31 2.63 -8.57
C TYR A 110 -8.57 1.33 -8.23
N ALA A 111 -8.97 0.23 -8.86
CA ALA A 111 -8.45 -1.09 -8.52
C ALA A 111 -7.24 -1.47 -9.38
N CYS A 112 -6.15 -1.95 -8.76
CA CYS A 112 -4.89 -2.31 -9.44
C CYS A 112 -5.03 -3.44 -10.49
N LEU A 113 -6.10 -4.22 -10.41
CA LEU A 113 -6.42 -5.27 -11.39
C LEU A 113 -7.29 -4.75 -12.55
N GLY A 114 -7.83 -3.54 -12.42
CA GLY A 114 -8.68 -2.90 -13.40
C GLY A 114 -7.92 -2.21 -14.53
N HIS A 115 -8.66 -1.62 -15.46
CA HIS A 115 -8.13 -0.76 -16.50
C HIS A 115 -8.45 0.70 -16.17
N PHE A 116 -7.41 1.48 -15.85
CA PHE A 116 -7.51 2.90 -15.54
C PHE A 116 -6.43 3.66 -16.29
N PRO A 117 -6.72 4.21 -17.47
CA PRO A 117 -5.70 4.82 -18.32
C PRO A 117 -5.21 6.18 -17.82
N GLN A 118 -5.92 6.78 -16.86
CA GLN A 118 -5.63 8.14 -16.39
C GLN A 118 -4.99 8.12 -15.00
N THR A 119 -3.92 8.89 -14.85
CA THR A 119 -3.33 9.23 -13.56
C THR A 119 -4.16 10.34 -12.91
N CYS A 120 -4.49 10.20 -11.62
CA CYS A 120 -5.26 11.19 -10.88
C CYS A 120 -4.92 11.20 -9.39
N GLU A 121 -5.23 12.30 -8.71
CA GLU A 121 -5.06 12.38 -7.26
C GLU A 121 -6.11 11.55 -6.53
N ILE A 122 -5.66 10.82 -5.51
CA ILE A 122 -6.48 10.01 -4.61
C ILE A 122 -6.22 10.38 -3.15
N ASP A 123 -7.09 9.93 -2.25
CA ASP A 123 -6.96 10.23 -0.82
C ASP A 123 -6.39 9.07 -0.02
N VAL A 124 -6.74 7.83 -0.38
CA VAL A 124 -6.30 6.61 0.30
C VAL A 124 -5.68 5.68 -0.73
N PRO A 125 -4.38 5.35 -0.64
CA PRO A 125 -3.75 4.39 -1.54
C PRO A 125 -4.05 2.95 -1.10
N GLY A 126 -3.84 1.98 -1.98
CA GLY A 126 -3.75 0.57 -1.60
C GLY A 126 -2.30 0.21 -1.32
N THR A 127 -1.96 -0.05 -0.08
CA THR A 127 -0.57 -0.27 0.35
C THR A 127 0.09 -1.53 -0.21
N GLY A 128 -0.64 -2.36 -0.91
CA GLY A 128 -0.05 -3.50 -1.66
C GLY A 128 0.60 -3.11 -2.99
N VAL A 129 0.43 -1.87 -3.47
CA VAL A 129 0.97 -1.38 -4.75
C VAL A 129 1.36 0.09 -4.66
N THR A 130 1.88 0.52 -3.52
CA THR A 130 2.25 1.90 -3.22
C THR A 130 3.76 2.06 -3.13
N ALA A 131 4.27 3.17 -3.67
CA ALA A 131 5.69 3.48 -3.60
C ALA A 131 5.94 4.99 -3.40
N PHE A 132 7.07 5.32 -2.80
CA PHE A 132 7.48 6.69 -2.51
C PHE A 132 8.99 6.80 -2.28
N ARG A 133 9.50 8.01 -2.28
CA ARG A 133 10.86 8.32 -1.80
C ARG A 133 10.79 8.68 -0.30
N THR A 134 11.70 8.14 0.49
CA THR A 134 11.69 8.35 1.95
C THR A 134 12.17 9.73 2.38
N ASP A 135 12.84 10.50 1.53
CA ASP A 135 13.16 11.90 1.76
C ASP A 135 11.98 12.85 1.46
N TYR A 136 11.02 12.38 0.66
CA TYR A 136 9.78 13.11 0.41
C TYR A 136 8.71 12.82 1.46
N PHE A 137 8.54 11.55 1.82
CA PHE A 137 7.56 11.08 2.78
C PHE A 137 8.11 9.91 3.59
N ASN A 138 8.01 9.98 4.91
CA ASN A 138 8.42 8.89 5.79
C ASN A 138 7.29 8.59 6.80
N PRO A 139 6.52 7.51 6.61
CA PRO A 139 5.45 7.11 7.53
C PRO A 139 6.03 6.46 8.78
N THR A 140 6.40 7.26 9.78
CA THR A 140 7.09 6.80 10.99
C THR A 140 6.19 6.12 12.00
N GLU A 141 4.89 6.38 11.95
CA GLU A 141 3.94 5.86 12.93
C GLU A 141 3.19 4.60 12.47
N ILE A 142 3.26 4.26 11.17
CA ILE A 142 2.44 3.19 10.61
C ILE A 142 2.73 1.81 11.24
N TYR A 143 3.99 1.47 11.50
CA TYR A 143 4.34 0.18 12.11
C TYR A 143 4.11 0.16 13.63
N ASN A 144 4.01 1.33 14.29
CA ASN A 144 3.64 1.47 15.70
C ASN A 144 2.14 1.68 15.91
N SER A 145 1.36 1.79 14.84
CA SER A 145 -0.07 2.07 14.92
C SER A 145 -0.82 1.00 15.70
N GLU A 146 -1.74 1.44 16.55
CA GLU A 146 -2.73 0.57 17.20
C GLU A 146 -3.77 0.01 16.19
N TYR A 147 -3.94 0.68 15.05
CA TYR A 147 -4.87 0.27 14.00
C TYR A 147 -4.26 -0.83 13.14
N LYS A 148 -4.67 -2.06 13.41
CA LYS A 148 -4.26 -3.25 12.65
C LYS A 148 -5.22 -3.51 11.50
N LYS A 149 -4.73 -4.13 10.42
CA LYS A 149 -5.50 -4.44 9.21
C LYS A 149 -6.09 -3.22 8.49
N MET A 150 -5.46 -2.06 8.68
CA MET A 150 -5.89 -0.76 8.14
C MET A 150 -4.72 0.06 7.62
N SER A 151 -3.66 -0.59 7.12
CA SER A 151 -2.45 0.10 6.66
C SER A 151 -2.73 1.17 5.61
N ASP A 152 -3.69 0.95 4.71
CA ASP A 152 -4.12 1.92 3.70
C ASP A 152 -4.57 3.24 4.34
N LEU A 153 -5.40 3.15 5.38
CA LEU A 153 -5.95 4.32 6.06
C LEU A 153 -4.93 5.01 6.97
N VAL A 154 -4.12 4.21 7.70
CA VAL A 154 -3.06 4.77 8.56
C VAL A 154 -2.04 5.51 7.71
N PHE A 155 -1.59 4.91 6.62
CA PHE A 155 -0.69 5.52 5.66
C PHE A 155 -1.25 6.83 5.07
N ALA A 156 -2.52 6.79 4.63
CA ALA A 156 -3.20 7.96 4.07
C ALA A 156 -3.34 9.10 5.09
N HIS A 157 -3.62 8.79 6.35
CA HIS A 157 -3.72 9.76 7.43
C HIS A 157 -2.38 10.43 7.71
N GLU A 158 -1.29 9.67 7.78
CA GLU A 158 0.05 10.25 7.92
C GLU A 158 0.43 11.13 6.72
N ALA A 159 0.12 10.69 5.50
CA ALA A 159 0.34 11.49 4.31
C ALA A 159 -0.46 12.80 4.33
N ALA A 160 -1.72 12.77 4.78
CA ALA A 160 -2.56 13.96 4.91
C ALA A 160 -2.01 14.94 5.96
N ILE A 161 -1.60 14.48 7.14
CA ILE A 161 -0.99 15.32 8.19
C ILE A 161 0.30 15.99 7.68
N GLN A 162 1.10 15.30 6.87
CA GLN A 162 2.34 15.82 6.30
C GLN A 162 2.12 16.62 4.99
N ASP A 163 0.87 16.89 4.62
CA ASP A 163 0.48 17.56 3.36
C ASP A 163 1.13 16.91 2.12
N LYS A 164 1.11 15.57 2.05
CA LYS A 164 1.70 14.82 0.95
C LYS A 164 0.63 14.37 -0.04
N LYS A 165 0.90 14.62 -1.33
CA LYS A 165 0.04 14.15 -2.41
C LYS A 165 0.21 12.66 -2.64
N ILE A 166 -0.91 12.01 -2.96
CA ILE A 166 -0.96 10.61 -3.39
C ILE A 166 -1.61 10.56 -4.76
N MET A 167 -0.91 9.98 -5.73
CA MET A 167 -1.39 9.83 -7.10
C MET A 167 -1.70 8.37 -7.41
N HIS A 168 -2.89 8.09 -7.91
CA HIS A 168 -3.16 6.85 -8.62
C HIS A 168 -2.52 6.92 -10.00
N LEU A 169 -1.74 5.92 -10.37
CA LEU A 169 -1.09 5.83 -11.67
C LEU A 169 -1.97 5.11 -12.70
N GLY A 170 -2.08 5.68 -13.88
CA GLY A 170 -2.78 5.04 -14.99
C GLY A 170 -2.10 3.74 -15.42
N HIS A 171 -2.88 2.67 -15.63
CA HIS A 171 -2.39 1.34 -16.03
C HIS A 171 -3.41 0.54 -16.80
N GLN A 172 -2.92 -0.50 -17.52
CA GLN A 172 -3.76 -1.47 -18.21
C GLN A 172 -4.32 -2.50 -17.22
N GLY A 173 -5.49 -3.07 -17.56
CA GLY A 173 -6.02 -4.20 -16.82
C GLY A 173 -5.08 -5.41 -16.87
N ASP A 174 -5.09 -6.22 -15.83
CA ASP A 174 -4.26 -7.44 -15.69
C ASP A 174 -2.74 -7.23 -15.82
N TRP A 175 -2.26 -5.96 -15.74
CA TRP A 175 -0.84 -5.67 -15.72
C TRP A 175 -0.19 -6.14 -14.41
N ILE A 176 -0.86 -5.90 -13.27
CA ILE A 176 -0.59 -6.58 -12.00
C ILE A 176 -1.57 -7.74 -11.90
N LYS A 177 -1.12 -8.92 -11.48
CA LYS A 177 -1.95 -10.12 -11.42
C LYS A 177 -2.20 -10.56 -10.00
N TYR A 178 -3.44 -10.93 -9.69
CA TYR A 178 -3.82 -11.45 -8.39
C TYR A 178 -3.57 -12.97 -8.32
N GLN A 179 -3.05 -13.43 -7.21
CA GLN A 179 -2.95 -14.84 -6.86
C GLN A 179 -4.13 -15.17 -5.93
N PRO A 180 -5.11 -15.98 -6.37
CA PRO A 180 -6.30 -16.25 -5.57
C PRO A 180 -5.96 -16.90 -4.25
N ILE A 181 -6.53 -16.36 -3.17
CA ILE A 181 -6.47 -16.87 -1.81
C ILE A 181 -7.89 -16.98 -1.25
N PRO A 182 -8.13 -17.85 -0.26
CA PRO A 182 -9.43 -17.92 0.40
C PRO A 182 -9.87 -16.57 0.96
N ILE A 183 -11.12 -16.18 0.74
CA ILE A 183 -11.63 -14.84 1.12
C ILE A 183 -11.53 -14.59 2.63
N GLU A 184 -11.67 -15.63 3.45
CA GLU A 184 -11.52 -15.58 4.90
C GLU A 184 -10.10 -15.25 5.35
N GLN A 185 -9.11 -15.40 4.47
CA GLN A 185 -7.72 -15.00 4.71
C GLN A 185 -7.42 -13.58 4.24
N THR A 186 -8.40 -12.89 3.65
CA THR A 186 -8.26 -11.49 3.24
C THR A 186 -8.72 -10.55 4.35
N ILE A 187 -8.09 -9.38 4.46
CA ILE A 187 -8.53 -8.33 5.39
C ILE A 187 -9.98 -7.92 5.06
N TYR A 188 -10.31 -7.78 3.78
CA TYR A 188 -11.67 -7.45 3.35
C TYR A 188 -12.70 -8.48 3.85
N GLY A 189 -12.42 -9.77 3.70
CA GLY A 189 -13.31 -10.84 4.16
C GLY A 189 -13.55 -10.81 5.67
N GLN A 190 -12.57 -10.35 6.45
CA GLN A 190 -12.63 -10.29 7.91
C GLN A 190 -13.28 -8.99 8.43
N GLU A 191 -12.99 -7.84 7.83
CA GLU A 191 -13.26 -6.52 8.43
C GLU A 191 -14.41 -5.72 7.78
N HIS A 192 -14.91 -6.12 6.61
CA HIS A 192 -15.91 -5.32 5.86
C HIS A 192 -17.27 -5.18 6.54
N LYS A 193 -17.58 -6.00 7.55
CA LYS A 193 -18.88 -5.99 8.25
C LYS A 193 -19.01 -4.87 9.29
N ASN A 194 -17.90 -4.43 9.88
CA ASN A 194 -17.88 -3.32 10.82
C ASN A 194 -16.78 -2.33 10.40
N CYS A 195 -17.18 -1.15 9.96
CA CYS A 195 -16.27 -0.12 9.43
C CYS A 195 -16.28 1.18 10.26
N GLU A 196 -16.67 1.13 11.54
CA GLU A 196 -16.74 2.35 12.37
C GLU A 196 -15.38 3.03 12.53
N VAL A 197 -14.31 2.26 12.76
CA VAL A 197 -12.95 2.79 12.89
C VAL A 197 -12.46 3.32 11.56
N GLN A 198 -12.68 2.57 10.47
CA GLN A 198 -12.33 2.99 9.11
C GLN A 198 -13.05 4.30 8.73
N ASN A 199 -14.33 4.46 9.07
CA ASN A 199 -15.09 5.68 8.86
C ASN A 199 -14.45 6.87 9.57
N LYS A 200 -14.11 6.71 10.86
CA LYS A 200 -13.50 7.79 11.66
C LYS A 200 -12.16 8.25 11.08
N ILE A 201 -11.31 7.32 10.62
CA ILE A 201 -10.01 7.66 10.03
C ILE A 201 -10.22 8.31 8.65
N ALA A 202 -11.11 7.76 7.82
CA ALA A 202 -11.41 8.33 6.50
C ALA A 202 -11.98 9.75 6.61
N ASP A 203 -12.84 10.01 7.59
CA ASP A 203 -13.40 11.35 7.85
C ASP A 203 -12.31 12.34 8.28
N LYS A 204 -11.35 11.93 9.11
CA LYS A 204 -10.18 12.76 9.45
C LYS A 204 -9.36 13.11 8.21
N ILE A 205 -9.07 12.11 7.36
CA ILE A 205 -8.33 12.34 6.09
C ILE A 205 -9.08 13.35 5.22
N TYR A 206 -10.40 13.15 5.05
CA TYR A 206 -11.22 14.05 4.25
C TYR A 206 -11.20 15.49 4.77
N LEU A 207 -11.34 15.69 6.09
CA LEU A 207 -11.34 17.01 6.71
C LEU A 207 -9.98 17.72 6.67
N ILE A 208 -8.87 16.98 6.67
CA ILE A 208 -7.54 17.57 6.54
C ILE A 208 -7.30 18.06 5.10
N LYS A 209 -7.83 17.32 4.10
CA LYS A 209 -7.57 17.60 2.68
C LYS A 209 -8.55 18.60 2.04
N ASN A 210 -9.66 18.97 2.69
CA ASN A 210 -10.71 19.85 2.18
C ASN A 210 -11.11 20.93 3.20
#